data_b6a06b3ab5698c8ec7bc97caf9ce83dc
#
_entry.id   b6a06b3ab5698c8ec7bc97caf9ce83dc
#
_cell.length_a   1.000
_cell.length_b   1.000
_cell.length_c   1.000
_cell.angle_alpha   90.00
_cell.angle_beta   90.00
_cell.angle_gamma   90.00
#
_symmetry.space_group_name_H-M   'P 1'
#
loop_
_entity.id
_entity.type
_entity.pdbx_description
1 polymer ?
#
loop_
_entity_poly.entity_id
_entity_poly.type
_entity_poly.pdbx_seq_one_letter_code
_entity_poly.pdbx_strand_id
1 'polypeptide(L)'
;MKLLILNGPNLNLLGLREPDIYGRQNYAALVRFCEDACREEGIACKVFQSNHEGALVDEIQAACGVFDGIVINPAAYTHTSVAILDALKAVALPAVEVHLSDVTKREDFRQISYARLACIKTYMGLGFEGYRQAILFLKEYLNKNTD
;
A
#
# COMPACT_ATOMS: atom_id res chain seq x y z
N MET A 1 1.87 8.19 -16.02
CA MET A 1 2.01 7.95 -14.58
C MET A 1 1.96 6.46 -14.32
N LYS A 2 2.84 5.98 -13.44
CA LYS A 2 2.96 4.57 -13.11
C LYS A 2 3.12 4.40 -11.59
N LEU A 3 2.27 3.61 -10.95
CA LEU A 3 2.27 3.39 -9.50
C LEU A 3 2.62 1.96 -9.15
N LEU A 4 3.40 1.79 -8.10
CA LEU A 4 3.65 0.51 -7.45
C LEU A 4 2.71 0.36 -6.27
N ILE A 5 1.98 -0.75 -6.21
CA ILE A 5 1.07 -1.07 -5.10
C ILE A 5 1.65 -2.30 -4.39
N LEU A 6 2.13 -2.09 -3.15
CA LEU A 6 2.80 -3.09 -2.35
C LEU A 6 1.92 -3.57 -1.21
N ASN A 7 1.82 -4.88 -1.09
CA ASN A 7 1.04 -5.56 -0.05
C ASN A 7 1.93 -6.50 0.76
N GLY A 8 1.89 -6.33 2.06
CA GLY A 8 2.71 -7.06 3.02
C GLY A 8 2.16 -8.42 3.43
N PRO A 9 2.69 -8.97 4.52
CA PRO A 9 2.43 -10.34 4.95
C PRO A 9 0.96 -10.58 5.26
N ASN A 10 0.53 -11.79 4.95
CA ASN A 10 -0.81 -12.32 5.19
C ASN A 10 -1.93 -11.71 4.33
N LEU A 11 -1.68 -10.68 3.53
CA LEU A 11 -2.71 -10.14 2.63
C LEU A 11 -3.09 -11.12 1.53
N ASN A 12 -2.20 -12.04 1.17
CA ASN A 12 -2.52 -13.16 0.29
C ASN A 12 -3.62 -14.09 0.84
N LEU A 13 -3.85 -14.08 2.16
CA LEU A 13 -4.88 -14.85 2.85
C LEU A 13 -6.17 -14.07 3.08
N LEU A 14 -6.30 -12.89 2.48
CA LEU A 14 -7.47 -12.05 2.65
C LEU A 14 -8.75 -12.80 2.25
N GLY A 15 -9.77 -12.76 3.12
CA GLY A 15 -11.03 -13.46 2.93
C GLY A 15 -11.03 -14.93 3.39
N LEU A 16 -9.87 -15.51 3.74
CA LEU A 16 -9.79 -16.89 4.18
C LEU A 16 -10.31 -17.10 5.61
N ARG A 17 -10.09 -16.12 6.50
CA ARG A 17 -10.42 -16.23 7.94
C ARG A 17 -11.91 -16.12 8.24
N GLU A 18 -12.64 -15.37 7.46
CA GLU A 18 -14.04 -15.06 7.74
C GLU A 18 -14.81 -14.92 6.41
N PRO A 19 -14.99 -16.04 5.65
CA PRO A 19 -15.59 -15.98 4.33
C PRO A 19 -17.04 -15.48 4.35
N ASP A 20 -17.76 -15.68 5.47
CA ASP A 20 -19.14 -15.23 5.64
C ASP A 20 -19.25 -13.71 5.85
N ILE A 21 -18.19 -13.09 6.42
CA ILE A 21 -18.16 -11.64 6.69
C ILE A 21 -17.53 -10.89 5.51
N TYR A 22 -16.39 -11.36 5.00
CA TYR A 22 -15.64 -10.69 3.93
C TYR A 22 -16.03 -11.20 2.54
N GLY A 23 -16.74 -12.32 2.46
CA GLY A 23 -17.33 -12.85 1.26
C GLY A 23 -16.34 -13.00 0.10
N ARG A 24 -16.60 -12.24 -0.96
CA ARG A 24 -15.81 -12.23 -2.20
C ARG A 24 -14.61 -11.28 -2.17
N GLN A 25 -14.35 -10.61 -1.04
CA GLN A 25 -13.22 -9.69 -0.87
C GLN A 25 -11.95 -10.44 -0.49
N ASN A 26 -11.48 -11.30 -1.39
CA ASN A 26 -10.20 -11.98 -1.27
C ASN A 26 -9.07 -11.16 -1.90
N TYR A 27 -7.85 -11.68 -1.83
CA TYR A 27 -6.69 -10.98 -2.40
C TYR A 27 -6.80 -10.78 -3.92
N ALA A 28 -7.30 -11.75 -4.66
CA ALA A 28 -7.52 -11.60 -6.10
C ALA A 28 -8.51 -10.47 -6.42
N ALA A 29 -9.54 -10.31 -5.59
CA ALA A 29 -10.48 -9.19 -5.72
C ALA A 29 -9.82 -7.85 -5.42
N LEU A 30 -8.92 -7.80 -4.42
CA LEU A 30 -8.14 -6.60 -4.12
C LEU A 30 -7.24 -6.20 -5.31
N VAL A 31 -6.55 -7.17 -5.90
CA VAL A 31 -5.71 -6.91 -7.08
C VAL A 31 -6.53 -6.30 -8.21
N ARG A 32 -7.67 -6.94 -8.55
CA ARG A 32 -8.58 -6.41 -9.60
C ARG A 32 -9.08 -5.01 -9.26
N PHE A 33 -9.44 -4.78 -8.01
CA PHE A 33 -9.91 -3.46 -7.56
C PHE A 33 -8.84 -2.38 -7.79
N CYS A 34 -7.59 -2.67 -7.43
CA CYS A 34 -6.48 -1.73 -7.63
C CYS A 34 -6.19 -1.49 -9.10
N GLU A 35 -6.16 -2.56 -9.90
CA GLU A 35 -5.93 -2.46 -11.35
C GLU A 35 -7.05 -1.67 -12.04
N ASP A 36 -8.30 -1.91 -11.67
CA ASP A 36 -9.46 -1.18 -12.21
C ASP A 36 -9.40 0.30 -11.81
N ALA A 37 -9.11 0.59 -10.54
CA ALA A 37 -9.00 1.96 -10.05
C ALA A 37 -7.89 2.74 -10.80
N CYS A 38 -6.75 2.11 -11.05
CA CYS A 38 -5.69 2.72 -11.83
C CYS A 38 -6.10 2.92 -13.28
N ARG A 39 -6.72 1.92 -13.89
CA ARG A 39 -7.17 1.99 -15.30
C ARG A 39 -8.18 3.11 -15.52
N GLU A 40 -9.15 3.27 -14.62
CA GLU A 40 -10.14 4.34 -14.67
C GLU A 40 -9.49 5.73 -14.68
N GLU A 41 -8.32 5.85 -14.05
CA GLU A 41 -7.58 7.10 -13.94
C GLU A 41 -6.46 7.25 -15.00
N GLY A 42 -6.33 6.30 -15.92
CA GLY A 42 -5.27 6.31 -16.94
C GLY A 42 -3.87 6.06 -16.36
N ILE A 43 -3.77 5.33 -15.25
CA ILE A 43 -2.53 5.05 -14.54
C ILE A 43 -2.13 3.60 -14.80
N ALA A 44 -0.87 3.38 -15.20
CA ALA A 44 -0.28 2.04 -15.20
C ALA A 44 0.12 1.64 -13.77
N CYS A 45 -0.06 0.38 -13.40
CA CYS A 45 0.32 -0.07 -12.07
C CYS A 45 0.89 -1.49 -12.08
N LYS A 46 1.68 -1.77 -11.04
CA LYS A 46 2.09 -3.12 -10.66
C LYS A 46 1.58 -3.36 -9.26
N VAL A 47 0.88 -4.47 -9.04
CA VAL A 47 0.44 -4.91 -7.71
C VAL A 47 1.30 -6.11 -7.31
N PHE A 48 1.96 -5.99 -6.17
CA PHE A 48 2.90 -7.01 -5.65
C PHE A 48 2.57 -7.32 -4.19
N GLN A 49 2.66 -8.58 -3.83
CA GLN A 49 2.46 -9.04 -2.45
C GLN A 49 3.59 -9.98 -2.06
N SER A 50 4.09 -9.84 -0.83
CA SER A 50 5.02 -10.80 -0.25
C SER A 50 4.87 -10.87 1.26
N ASN A 51 5.12 -12.05 1.82
CA ASN A 51 5.27 -12.27 3.25
C ASN A 51 6.70 -11.97 3.73
N HIS A 52 7.65 -11.77 2.81
CA HIS A 52 9.05 -11.56 3.11
C HIS A 52 9.39 -10.07 3.12
N GLU A 53 9.90 -9.61 4.25
CA GLU A 53 10.33 -8.20 4.40
C GLU A 53 11.36 -7.81 3.35
N GLY A 54 12.36 -8.66 3.12
CA GLY A 54 13.41 -8.40 2.12
C GLY A 54 12.86 -8.28 0.70
N ALA A 55 11.85 -9.07 0.34
CA ALA A 55 11.20 -8.96 -0.97
C ALA A 55 10.48 -7.62 -1.14
N LEU A 56 9.84 -7.12 -0.09
CA LEU A 56 9.21 -5.79 -0.11
C LEU A 56 10.26 -4.68 -0.23
N VAL A 57 11.36 -4.79 0.48
CA VAL A 57 12.50 -3.85 0.37
C VAL A 57 13.05 -3.85 -1.06
N ASP A 58 13.26 -5.02 -1.66
CA ASP A 58 13.77 -5.15 -3.03
C ASP A 58 12.82 -4.49 -4.04
N GLU A 59 11.51 -4.68 -3.89
CA GLU A 59 10.52 -4.03 -4.77
C GLU A 59 10.52 -2.51 -4.62
N ILE A 60 10.67 -2.00 -3.41
CA ILE A 60 10.78 -0.55 -3.18
C ILE A 60 12.02 0.00 -3.87
N GLN A 61 13.16 -0.68 -3.73
CA GLN A 61 14.41 -0.25 -4.37
C GLN A 61 14.30 -0.28 -5.89
N ALA A 62 13.69 -1.33 -6.44
CA ALA A 62 13.48 -1.47 -7.88
C ALA A 62 12.50 -0.42 -8.45
N ALA A 63 11.72 0.23 -7.62
CA ALA A 63 10.79 1.28 -8.05
C ALA A 63 11.50 2.57 -8.46
N CYS A 64 12.72 2.77 -8.00
CA CYS A 64 13.50 3.98 -8.31
C CYS A 64 13.72 4.12 -9.82
N GLY A 65 13.29 5.24 -10.39
CA GLY A 65 13.41 5.50 -11.83
C GLY A 65 12.42 4.73 -12.72
N VAL A 66 11.53 3.92 -12.12
CA VAL A 66 10.54 3.10 -12.85
C VAL A 66 9.11 3.54 -12.54
N PHE A 67 8.81 3.81 -11.28
CA PHE A 67 7.50 4.24 -10.82
C PHE A 67 7.53 5.69 -10.36
N ASP A 68 6.37 6.34 -10.40
CA ASP A 68 6.21 7.74 -9.98
C ASP A 68 5.78 7.85 -8.52
N GLY A 69 5.16 6.82 -7.98
CA GLY A 69 4.69 6.79 -6.59
C GLY A 69 4.41 5.38 -6.10
N ILE A 70 4.23 5.25 -4.78
CA ILE A 70 4.02 3.97 -4.11
C ILE A 70 2.77 4.04 -3.23
N VAL A 71 1.88 3.07 -3.39
CA VAL A 71 0.82 2.76 -2.42
C VAL A 71 1.30 1.54 -1.63
N ILE A 72 1.42 1.66 -0.33
CA ILE A 72 1.94 0.56 0.50
C ILE A 72 0.98 0.21 1.63
N ASN A 73 0.62 -1.07 1.69
CA ASN A 73 0.01 -1.70 2.86
C ASN A 73 1.03 -2.68 3.44
N PRO A 74 1.85 -2.23 4.41
CA PRO A 74 2.90 -3.09 4.96
C PRO A 74 2.35 -4.21 5.85
N ALA A 75 1.05 -4.19 6.14
CA ALA A 75 0.42 -5.08 7.11
C ALA A 75 1.16 -5.02 8.46
N ALA A 76 1.45 -6.17 9.09
CA ALA A 76 2.11 -6.19 10.40
C ALA A 76 3.52 -5.58 10.39
N TYR A 77 4.21 -5.57 9.25
CA TYR A 77 5.53 -4.94 9.18
C TYR A 77 5.50 -3.43 9.42
N THR A 78 4.34 -2.79 9.33
CA THR A 78 4.21 -1.36 9.66
C THR A 78 4.67 -1.08 11.10
N HIS A 79 4.46 -2.04 12.01
CA HIS A 79 4.75 -1.90 13.43
C HIS A 79 6.19 -2.28 13.81
N THR A 80 6.96 -2.86 12.91
CA THR A 80 8.26 -3.48 13.22
C THR A 80 9.37 -3.14 12.24
N SER A 81 9.07 -2.83 10.99
CA SER A 81 10.09 -2.75 9.95
C SER A 81 10.68 -1.36 9.79
N VAL A 82 11.83 -1.13 10.39
CA VAL A 82 12.69 0.01 10.09
C VAL A 82 13.30 -0.12 8.69
N ALA A 83 13.54 -1.37 8.22
CA ALA A 83 14.09 -1.61 6.90
C ALA A 83 13.18 -1.10 5.78
N ILE A 84 11.86 -1.30 5.89
CA ILE A 84 10.88 -0.75 4.94
C ILE A 84 10.87 0.79 5.00
N LEU A 85 10.88 1.36 6.21
CA LEU A 85 10.99 2.81 6.38
C LEU A 85 12.21 3.37 5.67
N ASP A 86 13.37 2.76 5.88
CA ASP A 86 14.63 3.22 5.28
C ASP A 86 14.62 3.09 3.76
N ALA A 87 14.06 2.00 3.23
CA ALA A 87 13.93 1.81 1.79
C ALA A 87 13.04 2.88 1.15
N LEU A 88 11.89 3.19 1.75
CA LEU A 88 10.99 4.25 1.28
C LEU A 88 11.68 5.61 1.27
N LYS A 89 12.44 5.93 2.33
CA LYS A 89 13.22 7.17 2.39
C LYS A 89 14.32 7.22 1.34
N ALA A 90 15.00 6.09 1.11
CA ALA A 90 16.11 6.02 0.17
C ALA A 90 15.68 6.28 -1.27
N VAL A 91 14.55 5.70 -1.71
CA VAL A 91 14.05 5.92 -3.08
C VAL A 91 13.38 7.28 -3.24
N ALA A 92 12.90 7.88 -2.15
CA ALA A 92 12.30 9.21 -2.09
C ALA A 92 11.11 9.40 -3.06
N LEU A 93 10.41 8.33 -3.40
CA LEU A 93 9.17 8.43 -4.17
C LEU A 93 8.01 8.81 -3.22
N PRO A 94 7.05 9.62 -3.69
CA PRO A 94 5.83 9.86 -2.91
C PRO A 94 5.15 8.54 -2.56
N ALA A 95 4.93 8.30 -1.27
CA ALA A 95 4.34 7.07 -0.79
C ALA A 95 3.10 7.37 0.07
N VAL A 96 2.08 6.55 -0.08
CA VAL A 96 0.84 6.60 0.72
C VAL A 96 0.64 5.26 1.41
N GLU A 97 0.46 5.30 2.73
CA GLU A 97 0.19 4.12 3.54
C GLU A 97 -1.31 3.81 3.52
N VAL A 98 -1.66 2.52 3.36
CA VAL A 98 -3.04 2.04 3.41
C VAL A 98 -3.15 0.86 4.38
N HIS A 99 -4.20 0.85 5.19
CA HIS A 99 -4.64 -0.31 5.97
C HIS A 99 -6.12 -0.53 5.74
N LEU A 100 -6.54 -1.79 5.53
CA LEU A 100 -7.94 -2.14 5.31
C LEU A 100 -8.80 -1.83 6.53
N SER A 101 -8.27 -2.14 7.73
CA SER A 101 -8.93 -1.87 9.01
C SER A 101 -8.31 -0.63 9.69
N ASP A 102 -9.05 -0.09 10.67
CA ASP A 102 -8.52 0.97 11.53
C ASP A 102 -7.63 0.36 12.61
N VAL A 103 -6.32 0.39 12.38
CA VAL A 103 -5.32 -0.18 13.29
C VAL A 103 -5.24 0.54 14.63
N THR A 104 -5.73 1.78 14.72
CA THR A 104 -5.74 2.55 15.97
C THR A 104 -6.73 2.00 16.99
N LYS A 105 -7.69 1.19 16.54
CA LYS A 105 -8.69 0.52 17.38
C LYS A 105 -8.29 -0.89 17.83
N ARG A 106 -7.03 -1.26 17.58
CA ARG A 106 -6.50 -2.58 17.91
C ARG A 106 -5.53 -2.48 19.09
N GLU A 107 -4.78 -3.55 19.36
CA GLU A 107 -3.87 -3.66 20.51
C GLU A 107 -2.83 -2.53 20.54
N ASP A 108 -2.33 -2.21 21.73
CA ASP A 108 -1.40 -1.09 21.96
C ASP A 108 -0.13 -1.19 21.11
N PHE A 109 0.39 -2.40 20.87
CA PHE A 109 1.59 -2.59 20.05
C PHE A 109 1.38 -2.24 18.56
N ARG A 110 0.11 -2.06 18.13
CA ARG A 110 -0.24 -1.67 16.76
C ARG A 110 -0.36 -0.15 16.56
N GLN A 111 -0.08 0.64 17.59
CA GLN A 111 -0.24 2.10 17.53
C GLN A 111 0.93 2.80 16.81
N ILE A 112 2.05 2.10 16.64
CA ILE A 112 3.23 2.65 15.95
C ILE A 112 3.24 2.15 14.51
N SER A 113 3.48 3.06 13.56
CA SER A 113 3.80 2.73 12.18
C SER A 113 5.10 3.41 11.78
N TYR A 114 6.13 2.60 11.54
CA TYR A 114 7.41 3.10 11.03
C TYR A 114 7.30 3.54 9.57
N ALA A 115 6.59 2.78 8.74
CA ALA A 115 6.38 3.12 7.33
C ALA A 115 5.73 4.51 7.15
N ARG A 116 4.83 4.88 8.06
CA ARG A 116 4.14 6.18 8.04
C ARG A 116 5.08 7.37 8.05
N LEU A 117 6.24 7.23 8.70
CA LEU A 117 7.24 8.30 8.78
C LEU A 117 7.85 8.66 7.41
N ALA A 118 7.72 7.78 6.42
CA ALA A 118 8.15 8.02 5.05
C ALA A 118 6.97 8.25 4.09
N CYS A 119 5.74 8.26 4.58
CA CYS A 119 4.53 8.43 3.77
C CYS A 119 3.97 9.84 3.91
N ILE A 120 3.43 10.36 2.81
CA ILE A 120 2.84 11.72 2.77
C ILE A 120 1.37 11.71 3.16
N LYS A 121 0.74 10.55 3.20
CA LYS A 121 -0.68 10.37 3.56
C LYS A 121 -0.91 8.96 4.07
N THR A 122 -1.94 8.79 4.91
CA THR A 122 -2.38 7.49 5.42
C THR A 122 -3.89 7.39 5.29
N TYR A 123 -4.36 6.26 4.77
CA TYR A 123 -5.78 5.87 4.77
C TYR A 123 -5.93 4.57 5.54
N MET A 124 -6.87 4.50 6.47
CA MET A 124 -7.15 3.29 7.24
C MET A 124 -8.64 3.16 7.53
N GLY A 125 -9.12 1.92 7.68
CA GLY A 125 -10.50 1.65 8.05
C GLY A 125 -11.51 1.80 6.92
N LEU A 126 -11.07 1.93 5.68
CA LEU A 126 -11.94 2.13 4.51
C LEU A 126 -12.05 0.89 3.62
N GLY A 127 -11.53 -0.25 4.06
CA GLY A 127 -11.50 -1.45 3.23
C GLY A 127 -10.73 -1.20 1.93
N PHE A 128 -11.22 -1.75 0.82
CA PHE A 128 -10.62 -1.56 -0.50
C PHE A 128 -10.64 -0.10 -0.96
N GLU A 129 -11.63 0.67 -0.54
CA GLU A 129 -11.75 2.09 -0.91
C GLU A 129 -10.53 2.90 -0.49
N GLY A 130 -9.83 2.51 0.58
CA GLY A 130 -8.58 3.13 0.99
C GLY A 130 -7.51 3.13 -0.11
N TYR A 131 -7.43 2.04 -0.88
CA TYR A 131 -6.52 1.96 -2.03
C TYR A 131 -6.93 2.92 -3.14
N ARG A 132 -8.22 3.02 -3.45
CA ARG A 132 -8.73 3.99 -4.43
C ARG A 132 -8.37 5.41 -4.01
N GLN A 133 -8.62 5.75 -2.76
CA GLN A 133 -8.30 7.09 -2.22
C GLN A 133 -6.80 7.38 -2.31
N ALA A 134 -5.95 6.41 -2.04
CA ALA A 134 -4.50 6.54 -2.16
C ALA A 134 -4.06 6.79 -3.61
N ILE A 135 -4.63 6.06 -4.56
CA ILE A 135 -4.37 6.22 -5.99
C ILE A 135 -4.76 7.62 -6.46
N LEU A 136 -5.97 8.07 -6.10
CA LEU A 136 -6.45 9.40 -6.46
C LEU A 136 -5.59 10.50 -5.83
N PHE A 137 -5.21 10.34 -4.57
CA PHE A 137 -4.34 11.28 -3.87
C PHE A 137 -2.98 11.41 -4.58
N LEU A 138 -2.36 10.29 -4.92
CA LEU A 138 -1.07 10.30 -5.63
C LEU A 138 -1.19 10.92 -7.02
N LYS A 139 -2.25 10.63 -7.75
CA LYS A 139 -2.49 11.25 -9.05
C LYS A 139 -2.53 12.77 -8.94
N GLU A 140 -3.31 13.29 -7.99
CA GLU A 140 -3.42 14.73 -7.76
C GLU A 140 -2.09 15.33 -7.30
N TYR A 141 -1.42 14.68 -6.34
CA TYR A 141 -0.14 15.13 -5.81
C TYR A 141 0.93 15.22 -6.89
N LEU A 142 1.07 14.16 -7.70
CA LEU A 142 2.07 14.10 -8.75
C LEU A 142 1.79 15.11 -9.87
N ASN A 143 0.53 15.31 -10.24
CA ASN A 143 0.15 16.31 -11.25
C ASN A 143 0.47 17.74 -10.80
N LYS A 144 0.33 18.04 -9.52
CA LYS A 144 0.65 19.38 -8.96
C LYS A 144 2.15 19.65 -8.87
N ASN A 145 2.98 18.62 -8.78
CA ASN A 145 4.41 18.72 -8.57
C ASN A 145 5.25 18.44 -9.82
N THR A 146 4.62 18.40 -10.99
CA THR A 146 5.29 18.23 -12.29
C THR A 146 5.61 19.54 -13.01
N ASP A 147 5.34 20.70 -12.41
CA ASP A 147 5.64 22.03 -12.97
C ASP A 147 7.03 22.52 -12.55
#